data_e8f864619fb983f425822229fac8a636
#
_entry.id   e8f864619fb983f425822229fac8a636
#
_cell.length_a   1.000
_cell.length_b   1.000
_cell.length_c   1.000
_cell.angle_alpha   90.00
_cell.angle_beta   90.00
_cell.angle_gamma   90.00
#
_symmetry.space_group_name_H-M   'P 1'
#
loop_
_entity.id
_entity.type
_entity.pdbx_description
1 polymer ?
#
loop_
_entity_poly.entity_id
_entity_poly.type
_entity_poly.pdbx_seq_one_letter_code
_entity_poly.pdbx_strand_id
1 'polypeptide(L)'
;MEFEAPSIKALAKLREKLKPLDIPIYFNLPDPNVLEPFMVIGQTSSDTSKTVQTGLVIEDMSVQVDIFLPGDESRGGVERVRSEAIRMVGHNSQMATSVLKDETIGREVYHIVINLTEIIF
;
A
#
# COMPACT_ATOMS: atom_id res chain seq x y z
N MET A 1 29.44 1.98 -1.08
CA MET A 1 28.21 1.98 -0.28
C MET A 1 27.11 2.71 -1.05
N GLU A 2 26.03 2.04 -1.29
CA GLU A 2 24.92 2.65 -1.99
C GLU A 2 24.05 3.44 -1.02
N PHE A 3 23.67 4.64 -1.41
CA PHE A 3 22.70 5.44 -0.68
C PHE A 3 21.29 5.00 -1.11
N GLU A 4 20.48 4.61 -0.14
CA GLU A 4 19.09 4.27 -0.40
C GLU A 4 18.19 5.33 0.23
N ALA A 5 17.31 5.91 -0.59
CA ALA A 5 16.41 6.96 -0.13
C ALA A 5 15.47 6.43 0.97
N PRO A 6 15.16 7.24 1.99
CA PRO A 6 14.23 6.82 3.04
C PRO A 6 12.88 6.35 2.52
N SER A 7 12.36 6.96 1.47
CA SER A 7 11.09 6.54 0.86
C SER A 7 11.16 5.13 0.28
N ILE A 8 12.28 4.77 -0.35
CA ILE A 8 12.49 3.43 -0.89
C ILE A 8 12.55 2.40 0.24
N LYS A 9 13.27 2.74 1.31
CA LYS A 9 13.35 1.87 2.49
C LYS A 9 11.99 1.65 3.12
N ALA A 10 11.17 2.71 3.20
CA ALA A 10 9.83 2.63 3.76
C ALA A 10 8.92 1.73 2.92
N LEU A 11 8.99 1.84 1.60
CA LEU A 11 8.21 0.98 0.70
C LEU A 11 8.64 -0.48 0.81
N ALA A 12 9.94 -0.74 0.90
CA ALA A 12 10.47 -2.09 1.06
C ALA A 12 10.04 -2.69 2.40
N LYS A 13 10.05 -1.90 3.46
CA LYS A 13 9.61 -2.32 4.78
C LYS A 13 8.13 -2.66 4.79
N LEU A 14 7.31 -1.85 4.11
CA LEU A 14 5.88 -2.10 3.98
C LEU A 14 5.61 -3.39 3.23
N ARG A 15 6.36 -3.64 2.15
CA ARG A 15 6.27 -4.91 1.41
C ARG A 15 6.54 -6.10 2.34
N GLU A 16 7.57 -6.00 3.17
CA GLU A 16 7.89 -7.09 4.11
C GLU A 16 6.76 -7.32 5.11
N LYS A 17 6.14 -6.26 5.60
CA LYS A 17 5.00 -6.38 6.52
C LYS A 17 3.80 -7.07 5.88
N LEU A 18 3.59 -6.88 4.58
CA LEU A 18 2.43 -7.41 3.86
C LEU A 18 2.67 -8.79 3.24
N LYS A 19 3.91 -9.28 3.24
CA LYS A 19 4.22 -10.61 2.70
C LYS A 19 3.37 -11.74 3.26
N PRO A 20 3.05 -11.76 4.57
CA PRO A 20 2.23 -12.86 5.11
C PRO A 20 0.82 -12.98 4.53
N LEU A 21 0.32 -11.97 3.82
CA LEU A 21 -0.95 -12.08 3.09
C LEU A 21 -0.89 -13.09 1.95
N ASP A 22 0.32 -13.41 1.49
CA ASP A 22 0.54 -14.36 0.39
C ASP A 22 -0.14 -13.93 -0.91
N ILE A 23 -0.13 -12.62 -1.18
CA ILE A 23 -0.63 -12.01 -2.41
C ILE A 23 0.55 -11.38 -3.12
N PRO A 24 0.73 -11.62 -4.44
CA PRO A 24 1.82 -11.00 -5.18
C PRO A 24 1.83 -9.48 -5.05
N ILE A 25 3.00 -8.89 -4.83
CA ILE A 25 3.18 -7.47 -4.58
C ILE A 25 3.96 -6.85 -5.73
N TYR A 26 3.41 -5.77 -6.29
CA TYR A 26 4.03 -4.99 -7.35
C TYR A 26 4.17 -3.54 -6.91
N PHE A 27 5.15 -2.84 -7.47
CA PHE A 27 5.30 -1.39 -7.26
C PHE A 27 4.73 -0.57 -8.40
N ASN A 28 4.28 -1.22 -9.46
CA ASN A 28 3.56 -0.62 -10.58
C ASN A 28 2.41 -1.53 -10.94
N LEU A 29 1.36 -0.96 -11.53
CA LEU A 29 0.23 -1.77 -11.99
C LEU A 29 0.73 -2.80 -13.01
N PRO A 30 0.50 -4.09 -12.79
CA PRO A 30 0.96 -5.13 -13.72
C PRO A 30 0.14 -5.10 -15.02
N ASP A 31 0.64 -5.83 -16.02
CA ASP A 31 -0.07 -6.02 -17.28
C ASP A 31 -1.48 -6.58 -17.02
N PRO A 32 -2.52 -6.15 -17.79
CA PRO A 32 -3.88 -6.66 -17.62
C PRO A 32 -4.03 -8.17 -17.73
N ASN A 33 -3.05 -8.87 -18.30
CA ASN A 33 -3.05 -10.33 -18.35
C ASN A 33 -2.73 -10.97 -17.00
N VAL A 34 -2.22 -10.21 -16.03
CA VAL A 34 -1.99 -10.71 -14.68
C VAL A 34 -3.32 -10.75 -13.96
N LEU A 35 -3.71 -11.93 -13.51
CA LEU A 35 -4.99 -12.13 -12.83
C LEU A 35 -4.87 -11.88 -11.33
N GLU A 36 -5.99 -11.47 -10.73
CA GLU A 36 -6.10 -11.30 -9.29
C GLU A 36 -5.97 -12.65 -8.57
N PRO A 37 -5.51 -12.69 -7.30
CA PRO A 37 -5.22 -11.50 -6.49
C PRO A 37 -3.83 -10.94 -6.76
N PHE A 38 -3.70 -9.65 -6.65
CA PHE A 38 -2.40 -8.96 -6.60
C PHE A 38 -2.56 -7.65 -5.86
N MET A 39 -1.43 -7.08 -5.39
CA MET A 39 -1.47 -5.77 -4.78
C MET A 39 -0.39 -4.86 -5.38
N VAL A 40 -0.66 -3.57 -5.35
CA VAL A 40 0.26 -2.54 -5.83
C VAL A 40 0.53 -1.58 -4.68
N ILE A 41 1.81 -1.34 -4.40
CA ILE A 41 2.23 -0.39 -3.37
C ILE A 41 2.90 0.78 -4.09
N GLY A 42 2.39 1.99 -3.85
CA GLY A 42 2.92 3.18 -4.48
C GLY A 42 3.00 4.36 -3.54
N GLN A 43 4.01 5.20 -3.73
CA GLN A 43 4.11 6.48 -3.05
C GLN A 43 3.26 7.49 -3.81
N THR A 44 2.33 8.15 -3.11
CA THR A 44 1.46 9.15 -3.72
C THR A 44 2.00 10.56 -3.53
N SER A 45 2.67 10.83 -2.41
CA SER A 45 3.29 12.13 -2.16
C SER A 45 4.33 12.03 -1.05
N SER A 46 5.19 13.05 -0.99
CA SER A 46 6.20 13.17 0.05
C SER A 46 6.28 14.66 0.43
N ASP A 47 6.33 14.93 1.73
CA ASP A 47 6.41 16.28 2.24
C ASP A 47 7.59 16.38 3.20
N THR A 48 8.58 17.19 2.84
CA THR A 48 9.77 17.45 3.64
C THR A 48 9.78 18.84 4.25
N SER A 49 8.63 19.52 4.27
CA SER A 49 8.54 20.87 4.81
C SER A 49 8.79 20.95 6.31
N LYS A 50 8.66 19.85 7.04
CA LYS A 50 8.88 19.80 8.47
C LYS A 50 10.35 19.54 8.76
N THR A 51 11.08 20.62 9.05
CA THR A 51 12.50 20.55 9.41
C THR A 51 12.66 20.96 10.86
N VAL A 52 13.31 20.10 11.66
CA VAL A 52 13.61 20.43 13.06
C VAL A 52 14.91 21.19 13.17
N GLN A 53 15.08 21.95 14.30
CA GLN A 53 16.25 22.80 14.52
C GLN A 53 17.56 22.01 14.60
N THR A 54 17.50 20.71 14.83
CA THR A 54 18.69 19.84 14.86
C THR A 54 19.25 19.56 13.47
N GLY A 55 18.61 20.06 12.41
CA GLY A 55 19.02 19.80 11.04
C GLY A 55 18.53 18.48 10.46
N LEU A 56 17.76 17.72 11.23
CA LEU A 56 17.13 16.50 10.72
C LEU A 56 15.94 16.88 9.85
N VAL A 57 15.81 16.19 8.72
CA VAL A 57 14.67 16.34 7.83
C VAL A 57 13.62 15.30 8.20
N ILE A 58 12.41 15.76 8.48
CA ILE A 58 11.28 14.89 8.74
C ILE A 58 10.45 14.86 7.46
N GLU A 59 10.26 13.65 6.93
CA GLU A 59 9.46 13.45 5.71
C GLU A 59 8.15 12.77 6.07
N ASP A 60 7.03 13.40 5.70
CA ASP A 60 5.72 12.77 5.71
C ASP A 60 5.52 12.14 4.33
N MET A 61 5.42 10.82 4.29
CA MET A 61 5.22 10.10 3.05
C MET A 61 3.82 9.51 3.00
N SER A 62 3.06 9.87 1.98
CA SER A 62 1.76 9.24 1.71
C SER A 62 1.95 8.07 0.78
N VAL A 63 1.42 6.92 1.18
CA VAL A 63 1.53 5.67 0.44
C VAL A 63 0.13 5.12 0.20
N GLN A 64 -0.10 4.59 -0.97
CA GLN A 64 -1.33 3.89 -1.27
C GLN A 64 -1.03 2.43 -1.53
N VAL A 65 -1.77 1.55 -0.88
CA VAL A 65 -1.76 0.12 -1.14
C VAL A 65 -3.07 -0.23 -1.80
N ASP A 66 -3.01 -0.79 -2.99
CA ASP A 66 -4.17 -1.22 -3.75
C ASP A 66 -4.16 -2.74 -3.82
N ILE A 67 -5.19 -3.38 -3.26
CA ILE A 67 -5.33 -4.83 -3.30
C ILE A 67 -6.49 -5.15 -4.23
N PHE A 68 -6.20 -5.93 -5.28
CA PHE A 68 -7.20 -6.34 -6.27
C PHE A 68 -7.56 -7.79 -6.04
N LEU A 69 -8.84 -8.06 -5.85
CA LEU A 69 -9.36 -9.40 -5.66
C LEU A 69 -10.35 -9.73 -6.78
N PRO A 70 -10.52 -11.03 -7.12
CA PRO A 70 -11.49 -11.41 -8.15
C PRO A 70 -12.88 -10.88 -7.85
N GLY A 71 -13.63 -10.48 -8.88
CA GLY A 71 -14.98 -9.94 -8.72
C GLY A 71 -15.99 -10.94 -8.16
N ASP A 72 -15.66 -12.23 -8.20
CA ASP A 72 -16.50 -13.30 -7.64
C ASP A 72 -16.11 -13.69 -6.21
N GLU A 73 -15.14 -12.98 -5.61
CA GLU A 73 -14.79 -13.21 -4.21
C GLU A 73 -15.97 -12.91 -3.30
N SER A 74 -16.12 -13.67 -2.21
CA SER A 74 -17.17 -13.41 -1.26
C SER A 74 -16.92 -12.11 -0.49
N ARG A 75 -17.98 -11.44 -0.08
CA ARG A 75 -17.84 -10.19 0.69
C ARG A 75 -17.07 -10.43 2.00
N GLY A 76 -17.31 -11.58 2.65
CA GLY A 76 -16.56 -11.95 3.85
C GLY A 76 -15.07 -12.16 3.57
N GLY A 77 -14.75 -12.75 2.42
CA GLY A 77 -13.36 -12.91 2.00
C GLY A 77 -12.67 -11.57 1.76
N VAL A 78 -13.35 -10.63 1.11
CA VAL A 78 -12.83 -9.27 0.89
C VAL A 78 -12.55 -8.57 2.21
N GLU A 79 -13.51 -8.62 3.15
CA GLU A 79 -13.34 -8.00 4.47
C GLU A 79 -12.22 -8.64 5.29
N ARG A 80 -12.03 -9.95 5.16
CA ARG A 80 -10.94 -10.65 5.83
C ARG A 80 -9.57 -10.15 5.34
N VAL A 81 -9.41 -10.06 4.03
CA VAL A 81 -8.16 -9.56 3.44
C VAL A 81 -7.89 -8.12 3.89
N ARG A 82 -8.92 -7.28 3.84
CA ARG A 82 -8.82 -5.88 4.28
C ARG A 82 -8.37 -5.79 5.73
N SER A 83 -9.01 -6.54 6.63
CA SER A 83 -8.69 -6.54 8.05
C SER A 83 -7.28 -7.05 8.34
N GLU A 84 -6.86 -8.11 7.66
CA GLU A 84 -5.52 -8.66 7.82
C GLU A 84 -4.46 -7.67 7.33
N ALA A 85 -4.69 -7.02 6.19
CA ALA A 85 -3.77 -6.02 5.66
C ALA A 85 -3.61 -4.84 6.63
N ILE A 86 -4.70 -4.33 7.19
CA ILE A 86 -4.67 -3.24 8.16
C ILE A 86 -3.84 -3.63 9.37
N ARG A 87 -4.06 -4.84 9.89
CA ARG A 87 -3.31 -5.33 11.05
C ARG A 87 -1.82 -5.46 10.75
N MET A 88 -1.46 -5.92 9.57
CA MET A 88 -0.06 -6.08 9.17
C MET A 88 0.66 -4.75 9.01
N VAL A 89 -0.02 -3.73 8.50
CA VAL A 89 0.55 -2.38 8.37
C VAL A 89 0.87 -1.80 9.74
N GLY A 90 0.03 -2.08 10.75
CA GLY A 90 0.30 -1.67 12.13
C GLY A 90 -0.33 -0.34 12.51
N HIS A 91 -0.03 0.11 13.74
CA HIS A 91 -0.74 1.22 14.37
C HIS A 91 -0.03 2.57 14.30
N ASN A 92 1.17 2.62 13.72
CA ASN A 92 2.00 3.83 13.76
C ASN A 92 1.72 4.80 12.61
N SER A 93 0.76 4.49 11.76
CA SER A 93 0.42 5.28 10.58
C SER A 93 -1.01 5.76 10.67
N GLN A 94 -1.27 6.97 10.16
CA GLN A 94 -2.63 7.39 9.90
C GLN A 94 -3.12 6.65 8.66
N MET A 95 -4.30 6.06 8.74
CA MET A 95 -4.77 5.15 7.72
C MET A 95 -6.24 5.40 7.39
N ALA A 96 -6.54 5.45 6.10
CA ALA A 96 -7.91 5.46 5.59
C ALA A 96 -8.07 4.31 4.61
N THR A 97 -9.18 3.60 4.71
CA THR A 97 -9.43 2.44 3.86
C THR A 97 -10.78 2.54 3.18
N SER A 98 -10.89 1.96 1.99
CA SER A 98 -12.16 1.83 1.28
C SER A 98 -12.15 0.55 0.45
N VAL A 99 -13.36 0.07 0.15
CA VAL A 99 -13.55 -1.10 -0.72
C VAL A 99 -14.53 -0.70 -1.79
N LEU A 100 -14.18 -0.95 -3.05
CA LEU A 100 -15.04 -0.65 -4.17
C LEU A 100 -14.96 -1.75 -5.24
N LYS A 101 -15.94 -1.80 -6.11
CA LYS A 101 -15.86 -2.60 -7.32
C LYS A 101 -15.33 -1.72 -8.43
N ASP A 102 -14.39 -2.24 -9.20
CA ASP A 102 -13.63 -1.48 -10.17
C ASP A 102 -13.56 -2.25 -11.49
N GLU A 103 -13.70 -1.54 -12.59
CA GLU A 103 -13.59 -2.12 -13.93
C GLU A 103 -12.46 -1.50 -14.75
N THR A 104 -11.60 -0.69 -14.12
CA THR A 104 -10.54 0.05 -14.81
C THR A 104 -9.53 -0.82 -15.53
N ILE A 105 -9.38 -2.08 -15.10
CA ILE A 105 -8.44 -3.02 -15.73
C ILE A 105 -9.13 -3.91 -16.77
N GLY A 106 -10.33 -3.54 -17.21
CA GLY A 106 -11.04 -4.27 -18.25
C GLY A 106 -11.90 -5.42 -17.77
N ARG A 107 -12.04 -5.62 -16.47
CA ARG A 107 -12.90 -6.62 -15.84
C ARG A 107 -13.29 -6.15 -14.44
N GLU A 108 -14.40 -6.67 -13.94
CA GLU A 108 -14.88 -6.31 -12.61
C GLU A 108 -14.04 -7.01 -11.53
N VAL A 109 -13.51 -6.22 -10.61
CA VAL A 109 -12.71 -6.70 -9.50
C VAL A 109 -13.10 -5.97 -8.22
N TYR A 110 -12.83 -6.57 -7.07
CA TYR A 110 -12.86 -5.82 -5.81
C TYR A 110 -11.53 -5.11 -5.65
N HIS A 111 -11.61 -3.83 -5.33
CA HIS A 111 -10.43 -2.99 -5.14
C HIS A 111 -10.43 -2.45 -3.72
N ILE A 112 -9.50 -2.94 -2.90
CA ILE A 112 -9.30 -2.43 -1.55
C ILE A 112 -8.23 -1.36 -1.64
N VAL A 113 -8.56 -0.15 -1.19
CA VAL A 113 -7.62 0.98 -1.19
C VAL A 113 -7.26 1.28 0.25
N ILE A 114 -5.97 1.29 0.55
CA ILE A 114 -5.45 1.68 1.86
C ILE A 114 -4.52 2.86 1.64
N ASN A 115 -4.92 4.02 2.15
CA ASN A 115 -4.09 5.22 2.13
C ASN A 115 -3.49 5.38 3.51
N LEU A 116 -2.17 5.50 3.59
CA LEU A 116 -1.49 5.69 4.86
C LEU A 116 -0.45 6.79 4.75
N THR A 117 -0.20 7.44 5.88
CA THR A 117 0.84 8.45 6.00
C THR A 117 1.84 7.97 7.04
N GLU A 118 3.10 7.91 6.66
CA GLU A 118 4.19 7.56 7.56
C GLU A 118 5.13 8.74 7.70
N ILE A 119 5.67 8.91 8.90
CA ILE A 119 6.69 9.91 9.19
C ILE A 119 8.04 9.21 9.11
N ILE A 120 8.95 9.76 8.30
CA ILE A 120 10.26 9.19 8.06
C ILE A 120 11.33 10.21 8.48
N PHE A 121 12.31 9.76 9.20
CA PHE A 121 13.45 10.58 9.64
C PHE A 121 14.68 10.32 8.79
#